data_f96ce8d27d882cb3a0f8ebb5e0081fe3
#
_entry.id   f96ce8d27d882cb3a0f8ebb5e0081fe3
#
_cell.length_a   1.000
_cell.length_b   1.000
_cell.length_c   1.000
_cell.angle_alpha   90.00
_cell.angle_beta   90.00
_cell.angle_gamma   90.00
#
_symmetry.space_group_name_H-M   'P 1'
#
loop_
_entity.id
_entity.type
_entity.pdbx_description
1 polymer ?
#
loop_
_entity_poly.entity_id
_entity_poly.type
_entity_poly.pdbx_seq_one_letter_code
_entity_poly.pdbx_strand_id
1 'polypeptide(L)'
;MSAEENKAVVRRFFEELLSTDNFAVADEILSSGFRFYFAGSPDPMNLEQYKEFLVARRAAFPDRRFVIEDMIAEEDKVSARFTMWGTHKGEFRGLAPSGREVTMSGIDMIRLAEGKMVEDRVEVDQLGMMQQLGVIASPQQTKA
;
A
#
# COMPACT_ATOMS: atom_id res chain seq x y z
N MET A 1 -0.33 21.53 -11.22
CA MET A 1 -1.41 20.52 -11.11
C MET A 1 -2.36 20.92 -10.00
N SER A 2 -3.63 20.79 -10.25
CA SER A 2 -4.65 21.09 -9.25
C SER A 2 -4.76 19.96 -8.23
N ALA A 3 -5.40 20.25 -7.10
CA ALA A 3 -5.71 19.23 -6.09
C ALA A 3 -6.52 18.08 -6.69
N GLU A 4 -7.49 18.38 -7.54
CA GLU A 4 -8.32 17.34 -8.17
C GLU A 4 -7.52 16.49 -9.14
N GLU A 5 -6.61 17.08 -9.90
CA GLU A 5 -5.72 16.33 -10.81
C GLU A 5 -4.78 15.42 -10.02
N ASN A 6 -4.22 15.90 -8.90
CA ASN A 6 -3.36 15.10 -8.04
C ASN A 6 -4.13 13.95 -7.40
N LYS A 7 -5.36 14.19 -6.95
CA LYS A 7 -6.23 13.12 -6.43
C LYS A 7 -6.53 12.06 -7.48
N ALA A 8 -6.71 12.47 -8.75
CA ALA A 8 -6.97 11.53 -9.82
C ALA A 8 -5.79 10.57 -10.04
N VAL A 9 -4.57 11.08 -9.97
CA VAL A 9 -3.36 10.24 -10.05
C VAL A 9 -3.32 9.25 -8.90
N VAL A 10 -3.62 9.70 -7.68
CA VAL A 10 -3.63 8.84 -6.50
C VAL A 10 -4.73 7.77 -6.59
N ARG A 11 -5.90 8.10 -7.16
CA ARG A 11 -6.94 7.09 -7.40
C ARG A 11 -6.44 6.01 -8.35
N ARG A 12 -5.75 6.37 -9.42
CA ARG A 12 -5.14 5.39 -10.33
C ARG A 12 -4.13 4.51 -9.59
N PHE A 13 -3.36 5.10 -8.68
CA PHE A 13 -2.40 4.37 -7.88
C PHE A 13 -3.08 3.24 -7.10
N PHE A 14 -4.15 3.55 -6.37
CA PHE A 14 -4.87 2.53 -5.57
C PHE A 14 -5.69 1.58 -6.43
N GLU A 15 -6.42 2.07 -7.42
CA GLU A 15 -7.38 1.29 -8.19
C GLU A 15 -6.74 0.48 -9.32
N GLU A 16 -5.74 1.04 -9.99
CA GLU A 16 -5.13 0.40 -11.15
C GLU A 16 -3.81 -0.28 -10.83
N LEU A 17 -2.94 0.34 -10.02
CA LEU A 17 -1.63 -0.23 -9.73
C LEU A 17 -1.66 -1.21 -8.56
N LEU A 18 -2.22 -0.82 -7.42
CA LEU A 18 -2.19 -1.65 -6.21
C LEU A 18 -3.22 -2.77 -6.21
N SER A 19 -4.37 -2.56 -6.85
CA SER A 19 -5.49 -3.51 -6.81
C SER A 19 -5.53 -4.48 -7.99
N THR A 20 -4.62 -4.36 -8.95
CA THR A 20 -4.59 -5.22 -10.14
C THR A 20 -3.18 -5.74 -10.38
N ASP A 21 -3.02 -6.57 -11.40
CA ASP A 21 -1.70 -7.05 -11.82
C ASP A 21 -1.14 -6.22 -12.98
N ASN A 22 -1.75 -5.08 -13.30
CA ASN A 22 -1.27 -4.20 -14.36
C ASN A 22 -0.16 -3.29 -13.85
N PHE A 23 1.03 -3.83 -13.70
CA PHE A 23 2.18 -3.09 -13.18
C PHE A 23 2.76 -2.09 -14.19
N ALA A 24 2.33 -2.15 -15.45
CA ALA A 24 2.73 -1.15 -16.44
C ALA A 24 2.25 0.27 -16.07
N VAL A 25 1.18 0.37 -15.27
CA VAL A 25 0.67 1.65 -14.76
C VAL A 25 1.74 2.38 -13.94
N ALA A 26 2.64 1.64 -13.29
CA ALA A 26 3.71 2.25 -12.47
C ALA A 26 4.51 3.28 -13.26
N ASP A 27 4.87 2.98 -14.51
CA ASP A 27 5.67 3.91 -15.32
C ASP A 27 4.88 5.14 -15.76
N GLU A 28 3.56 5.06 -15.76
CA GLU A 28 2.70 6.19 -16.10
C GLU A 28 2.50 7.17 -14.96
N ILE A 29 2.43 6.68 -13.72
CA ILE A 29 2.06 7.51 -12.57
C ILE A 29 3.17 7.69 -11.53
N LEU A 30 4.24 6.90 -11.59
CA LEU A 30 5.38 7.05 -10.68
C LEU A 30 6.56 7.68 -11.42
N SER A 31 7.19 8.67 -10.79
CA SER A 31 8.38 9.32 -11.32
C SER A 31 9.57 8.36 -11.32
N SER A 32 10.51 8.55 -12.24
CA SER A 32 11.76 7.78 -12.24
C SER A 32 12.55 7.96 -10.94
N GLY A 33 12.37 9.08 -10.25
CA GLY A 33 12.99 9.34 -8.95
C GLY A 33 12.12 9.01 -7.75
N PHE A 34 11.06 8.23 -7.95
CA PHE A 34 10.11 7.86 -6.89
C PHE A 34 10.81 7.25 -5.67
N ARG A 35 10.36 7.64 -4.49
CA ARG A 35 10.84 7.09 -3.22
C ARG A 35 9.65 6.66 -2.37
N PHE A 36 9.71 5.43 -1.89
CA PHE A 36 8.66 4.82 -1.07
C PHE A 36 9.22 4.54 0.33
N TYR A 37 8.58 5.11 1.35
CA TYR A 37 8.93 4.90 2.75
C TYR A 37 7.85 4.04 3.39
N PHE A 38 8.17 2.78 3.65
CA PHE A 38 7.25 1.88 4.34
C PHE A 38 7.33 2.11 5.86
N ALA A 39 6.21 1.88 6.53
CA ALA A 39 6.02 2.09 7.96
C ALA A 39 7.22 1.65 8.80
N GLY A 40 7.76 2.57 9.59
CA GLY A 40 8.86 2.31 10.50
C GLY A 40 10.24 2.17 9.84
N SER A 41 10.34 2.17 8.52
CA SER A 41 11.63 2.09 7.84
C SER A 41 12.20 3.48 7.57
N PRO A 42 13.44 3.78 8.00
CA PRO A 42 14.05 5.07 7.69
C PRO A 42 14.59 5.15 6.26
N ASP A 43 14.82 4.00 5.60
CA ASP A 43 15.41 3.94 4.29
C ASP A 43 14.35 3.78 3.21
N PRO A 44 14.31 4.67 2.20
CA PRO A 44 13.31 4.55 1.14
C PRO A 44 13.68 3.46 0.13
N MET A 45 12.65 2.92 -0.51
CA MET A 45 12.79 2.11 -1.72
C MET A 45 12.80 3.04 -2.92
N ASN A 46 13.65 2.76 -3.90
CA ASN A 46 13.59 3.43 -5.19
C ASN A 46 12.51 2.75 -6.06
N LEU A 47 12.31 3.23 -7.28
CA LEU A 47 11.26 2.72 -8.14
C LEU A 47 11.41 1.22 -8.43
N GLU A 48 12.61 0.75 -8.72
CA GLU A 48 12.84 -0.67 -9.02
C GLU A 48 12.58 -1.55 -7.80
N GLN A 49 13.03 -1.12 -6.63
CA GLN A 49 12.78 -1.84 -5.38
C GLN A 49 11.28 -1.86 -5.05
N TYR A 50 10.59 -0.76 -5.33
CA TYR A 50 9.14 -0.69 -5.12
C TYR A 50 8.39 -1.65 -6.04
N LYS A 51 8.82 -1.76 -7.30
CA LYS A 51 8.22 -2.73 -8.24
C LYS A 51 8.40 -4.15 -7.73
N GLU A 52 9.57 -4.49 -7.19
CA GLU A 52 9.80 -5.80 -6.57
C GLU A 52 8.90 -6.02 -5.37
N PHE A 53 8.71 -4.97 -4.56
CA PHE A 53 7.79 -5.00 -3.42
C PHE A 53 6.35 -5.30 -3.87
N LEU A 54 5.91 -4.70 -4.98
CA LEU A 54 4.57 -4.95 -5.52
C LEU A 54 4.42 -6.39 -6.02
N VAL A 55 5.46 -6.94 -6.64
CA VAL A 55 5.45 -8.35 -7.10
C VAL A 55 5.32 -9.30 -5.91
N ALA A 56 6.08 -9.04 -4.83
CA ALA A 56 6.01 -9.84 -3.61
C ALA A 56 4.64 -9.74 -2.95
N ARG A 57 4.04 -8.55 -2.94
CA ARG A 57 2.71 -8.33 -2.38
C ARG A 57 1.64 -9.08 -3.19
N ARG A 58 1.75 -9.08 -4.52
CA ARG A 58 0.87 -9.84 -5.39
C ARG A 58 0.95 -11.33 -5.10
N ALA A 59 2.16 -11.85 -4.93
CA ALA A 59 2.34 -13.27 -4.63
C ALA A 59 1.72 -13.65 -3.29
N ALA A 60 1.86 -12.79 -2.28
CA ALA A 60 1.32 -13.04 -0.94
C ALA A 60 -0.23 -12.92 -0.91
N PHE A 61 -0.78 -11.94 -1.60
CA PHE A 61 -2.21 -11.65 -1.61
C PHE A 61 -2.68 -11.45 -3.06
N PRO A 62 -2.86 -12.54 -3.83
CA PRO A 62 -3.19 -12.42 -5.25
C PRO A 62 -4.56 -11.79 -5.53
N ASP A 63 -5.49 -11.89 -4.57
CA ASP A 63 -6.82 -11.30 -4.67
C ASP A 63 -6.93 -9.93 -3.98
N ARG A 64 -5.81 -9.30 -3.68
CA ARG A 64 -5.77 -8.03 -2.96
C ARG A 64 -6.61 -6.95 -3.64
N ARG A 65 -7.25 -6.14 -2.81
CA ARG A 65 -8.02 -4.99 -3.25
C ARG A 65 -7.79 -3.86 -2.27
N PHE A 66 -7.52 -2.66 -2.79
CA PHE A 66 -7.34 -1.45 -2.00
C PHE A 66 -8.53 -0.53 -2.22
N VAL A 67 -9.14 -0.09 -1.14
CA VAL A 67 -10.27 0.83 -1.17
C VAL A 67 -9.88 2.12 -0.48
N ILE A 68 -10.02 3.25 -1.18
CA ILE A 68 -9.79 4.57 -0.58
C ILE A 68 -11.00 4.90 0.26
N GLU A 69 -10.79 5.09 1.57
CA GLU A 69 -11.85 5.46 2.50
C GLU A 69 -12.04 6.98 2.56
N ASP A 70 -10.94 7.72 2.45
CA ASP A 70 -10.96 9.17 2.53
C ASP A 70 -9.69 9.73 1.89
N MET A 71 -9.77 10.92 1.31
CA MET A 71 -8.64 11.51 0.63
C MET A 71 -8.75 13.03 0.65
N ILE A 72 -7.66 13.70 1.02
CA ILE A 72 -7.55 15.15 0.99
C ILE A 72 -6.30 15.55 0.22
N ALA A 73 -6.32 16.73 -0.38
CA ALA A 73 -5.19 17.25 -1.13
C ALA A 73 -5.01 18.73 -0.88
N GLU A 74 -3.76 19.15 -0.77
CA GLU A 74 -3.37 20.55 -0.65
C GLU A 74 -2.02 20.74 -1.31
N GLU A 75 -1.91 21.72 -2.20
CA GLU A 75 -0.70 21.99 -2.96
C GLU A 75 -0.25 20.75 -3.74
N ASP A 76 0.96 20.27 -3.50
CA ASP A 76 1.55 19.11 -4.19
C ASP A 76 1.37 17.80 -3.42
N LYS A 77 0.57 17.79 -2.37
CA LYS A 77 0.42 16.63 -1.49
C LYS A 77 -1.00 16.10 -1.46
N VAL A 78 -1.10 14.77 -1.36
CA VAL A 78 -2.37 14.06 -1.17
C VAL A 78 -2.19 13.11 -0.01
N SER A 79 -3.13 13.13 0.93
CA SER A 79 -3.21 12.13 1.98
C SER A 79 -4.41 11.23 1.72
N ALA A 80 -4.20 9.92 1.77
CA ALA A 80 -5.25 8.94 1.50
C ALA A 80 -5.29 7.90 2.61
N ARG A 81 -6.47 7.70 3.18
CA ARG A 81 -6.72 6.62 4.13
C ARG A 81 -7.37 5.48 3.36
N PHE A 82 -6.85 4.28 3.52
CA PHE A 82 -7.30 3.13 2.75
C PHE A 82 -7.47 1.88 3.60
N THR A 83 -8.21 0.92 3.05
CA THR A 83 -8.29 -0.45 3.57
C THR A 83 -7.85 -1.40 2.46
N MET A 84 -6.96 -2.33 2.79
CA MET A 84 -6.58 -3.42 1.92
C MET A 84 -7.30 -4.68 2.38
N TRP A 85 -7.85 -5.42 1.41
CA TRP A 85 -8.48 -6.73 1.62
C TRP A 85 -7.71 -7.77 0.83
N GLY A 86 -7.50 -8.94 1.39
CA GLY A 86 -6.85 -10.00 0.65
C GLY A 86 -6.85 -11.32 1.40
N THR A 87 -6.44 -12.38 0.69
CA THR A 87 -6.29 -13.72 1.26
C THR A 87 -4.81 -14.10 1.22
N HIS A 88 -4.28 -14.56 2.35
CA HIS A 88 -2.88 -14.95 2.49
C HIS A 88 -2.64 -16.29 1.80
N LYS A 89 -2.33 -16.24 0.51
CA LYS A 89 -2.14 -17.43 -0.35
C LYS A 89 -0.70 -17.67 -0.76
N GLY A 90 0.21 -16.74 -0.46
CA GLY A 90 1.64 -16.88 -0.73
C GLY A 90 2.45 -16.44 0.47
N GLU A 91 3.74 -16.72 0.45
CA GLU A 91 4.62 -16.32 1.54
C GLU A 91 4.54 -14.81 1.79
N PHE A 92 4.46 -14.43 3.06
CA PHE A 92 4.45 -13.03 3.47
C PHE A 92 5.35 -12.89 4.70
N ARG A 93 6.45 -12.13 4.54
CA ARG A 93 7.42 -11.87 5.60
C ARG A 93 7.92 -13.15 6.30
N GLY A 94 8.23 -14.17 5.51
CA GLY A 94 8.68 -15.45 6.01
C GLY A 94 7.58 -16.37 6.53
N LEU A 95 6.32 -15.94 6.48
CA LEU A 95 5.18 -16.75 6.91
C LEU A 95 4.63 -17.55 5.75
N ALA A 96 4.50 -18.85 5.95
CA ALA A 96 3.87 -19.74 4.96
C ALA A 96 2.40 -19.35 4.75
N PRO A 97 1.84 -19.59 3.55
CA PRO A 97 0.43 -19.23 3.29
C PRO A 97 -0.51 -19.88 4.30
N SER A 98 -1.35 -19.05 4.92
CA SER A 98 -2.31 -19.51 5.94
C SER A 98 -3.71 -19.71 5.38
N GLY A 99 -4.00 -19.17 4.20
CA GLY A 99 -5.33 -19.18 3.62
C GLY A 99 -6.31 -18.23 4.31
N ARG A 100 -5.84 -17.43 5.27
CA ARG A 100 -6.71 -16.51 6.02
C ARG A 100 -7.02 -15.26 5.22
N GLU A 101 -8.26 -14.80 5.33
CA GLU A 101 -8.65 -13.49 4.83
C GLU A 101 -8.22 -12.44 5.84
N VAL A 102 -7.62 -11.35 5.34
CA VAL A 102 -7.13 -10.27 6.19
C VAL A 102 -7.59 -8.92 5.66
N THR A 103 -7.65 -7.95 6.57
CA THR A 103 -7.82 -6.55 6.23
C THR A 103 -6.71 -5.74 6.89
N MET A 104 -6.26 -4.70 6.21
CA MET A 104 -5.22 -3.82 6.75
C MET A 104 -5.58 -2.39 6.43
N SER A 105 -5.65 -1.54 7.45
CA SER A 105 -5.83 -0.11 7.26
C SER A 105 -4.50 0.60 7.18
N GLY A 106 -4.48 1.73 6.48
CA GLY A 106 -3.29 2.55 6.40
C GLY A 106 -3.60 3.96 5.96
N ILE A 107 -2.60 4.82 6.07
CA ILE A 107 -2.66 6.21 5.61
C ILE A 107 -1.37 6.52 4.88
N ASP A 108 -1.52 7.06 3.67
CA ASP A 108 -0.39 7.53 2.87
C ASP A 108 -0.31 9.05 2.91
N MET A 109 0.91 9.57 2.88
CA MET A 109 1.19 10.95 2.54
C MET A 109 2.00 10.93 1.25
N ILE A 110 1.40 11.43 0.17
CA ILE A 110 1.95 11.33 -1.17
C ILE A 110 2.28 12.73 -1.69
N ARG A 111 3.48 12.87 -2.25
CA ARG A 111 3.88 14.11 -2.92
C ARG A 111 3.96 13.87 -4.42
N LEU A 112 3.43 14.82 -5.20
CA LEU A 112 3.39 14.72 -6.66
C LEU A 112 4.10 15.91 -7.30
N ALA A 113 4.62 15.67 -8.50
CA ALA A 113 5.20 16.72 -9.34
C ALA A 113 4.93 16.35 -10.78
N GLU A 114 4.45 17.32 -11.55
CA GLU A 114 4.22 17.17 -12.99
C GLU A 114 3.36 15.95 -13.36
N GLY A 115 2.34 15.69 -12.55
CA GLY A 115 1.39 14.60 -12.81
C GLY A 115 1.86 13.22 -12.41
N LYS A 116 2.97 13.11 -11.68
CA LYS A 116 3.50 11.84 -11.21
C LYS A 116 3.80 11.87 -9.71
N MET A 117 3.67 10.72 -9.07
CA MET A 117 4.05 10.58 -7.66
C MET A 117 5.58 10.56 -7.57
N VAL A 118 6.13 11.40 -6.70
CA VAL A 118 7.58 11.46 -6.48
C VAL A 118 7.96 10.88 -5.12
N GLU A 119 7.02 10.82 -4.18
CA GLU A 119 7.27 10.28 -2.85
C GLU A 119 5.96 9.75 -2.26
N ASP A 120 6.04 8.62 -1.58
CA ASP A 120 4.94 8.05 -0.82
C ASP A 120 5.45 7.60 0.53
N ARG A 121 4.86 8.11 1.61
CA ARG A 121 5.12 7.67 2.97
C ARG A 121 3.85 7.04 3.49
N VAL A 122 3.92 5.77 3.91
CA VAL A 122 2.74 5.02 4.36
C VAL A 122 2.94 4.52 5.77
N GLU A 123 1.90 4.63 6.58
CA GLU A 123 1.79 3.96 7.87
C GLU A 123 0.63 2.98 7.78
N VAL A 124 0.85 1.75 8.22
CA VAL A 124 -0.15 0.67 8.16
C VAL A 124 -0.28 0.00 9.51
N ASP A 125 -1.42 -0.62 9.74
CA ASP A 125 -1.68 -1.40 10.96
C ASP A 125 -1.01 -2.77 10.85
N GLN A 126 0.31 -2.79 11.07
CA GLN A 126 1.08 -4.04 11.03
C GLN A 126 0.70 -4.97 12.16
N LEU A 127 0.44 -4.43 13.36
CA LEU A 127 0.04 -5.24 14.51
C LEU A 127 -1.27 -5.97 14.21
N GLY A 128 -2.26 -5.27 13.69
CA GLY A 128 -3.54 -5.88 13.33
C GLY A 128 -3.37 -6.99 12.30
N MET A 129 -2.50 -6.80 11.31
CA MET A 129 -2.20 -7.81 10.31
C MET A 129 -1.60 -9.05 10.95
N MET A 130 -0.61 -8.89 11.83
CA MET A 130 0.04 -10.02 12.51
C MET A 130 -0.93 -10.77 13.42
N GLN A 131 -1.85 -10.06 14.07
CA GLN A 131 -2.90 -10.69 14.87
C GLN A 131 -3.84 -11.51 14.00
N GLN A 132 -4.27 -10.99 12.86
CA GLN A 132 -5.15 -11.70 11.94
C GLN A 132 -4.47 -12.94 11.35
N LEU A 133 -3.17 -12.88 11.11
CA LEU A 133 -2.40 -14.02 10.62
C LEU A 133 -2.05 -15.03 11.73
N GLY A 134 -2.37 -14.72 12.98
CA GLY A 134 -2.16 -15.62 14.10
C GLY A 134 -0.72 -15.66 14.63
N VAL A 135 0.14 -14.73 14.18
CA VAL A 135 1.54 -14.65 14.63
C VAL A 135 1.64 -14.00 16.00
N ILE A 136 0.72 -13.06 16.28
CA ILE A 136 0.65 -12.33 17.55
C ILE A 136 -0.78 -12.49 18.07
N ALA A 137 -0.93 -12.70 19.38
CA ALA A 137 -2.25 -12.84 19.99
C ALA A 137 -3.03 -11.53 19.89
N SER A 138 -4.32 -11.63 19.54
CA SER A 138 -5.21 -10.48 19.58
C SER A 138 -5.62 -10.18 21.03
N PRO A 139 -6.12 -8.96 21.33
CA PRO A 139 -6.60 -8.66 22.69
C PRO A 139 -7.68 -9.63 23.19
N GLN A 140 -8.53 -10.14 22.29
CA GLN A 140 -9.57 -11.10 22.64
C GLN A 140 -8.98 -12.46 23.03
N GLN A 141 -7.85 -12.84 22.41
CA GLN A 141 -7.17 -14.12 22.71
C GLN A 141 -6.39 -14.07 24.01
N THR A 142 -6.02 -12.89 24.50
CA THR A 142 -5.26 -12.73 25.75
C THR A 142 -6.15 -12.62 26.97
N LYS A 143 -7.45 -12.51 26.81
CA LYS A 143 -8.39 -12.51 27.93
C LYS A 143 -8.55 -13.92 28.48
N ALA A 144 -8.30 -14.03 29.75
CA ALA A 144 -8.50 -15.28 30.47
C ALA A 144 -9.98 -15.55 30.68
#